data_a299d0213927f141ed963d202defebb7
#
_entry.id   a299d0213927f141ed963d202defebb7
#
_cell.length_a   1.000
_cell.length_b   1.000
_cell.length_c   1.000
_cell.angle_alpha   90.00
_cell.angle_beta   90.00
_cell.angle_gamma   90.00
#
_symmetry.space_group_name_H-M   'P 1'
#
loop_
_entity.id
_entity.type
_entity.pdbx_description
1 polymer ?
#
loop_
_entity_poly.entity_id
_entity_poly.type
_entity_poly.pdbx_seq_one_letter_code
_entity_poly.pdbx_strand_id
1 'polypeptide(L)'
;DRARGRSRNDACCIATVERVTVTDDLRDVIIIGSGPAGYTAAVYAARARLAPVVLEGAVTAGGALMNTTEVENFPGFADGIMGPELMDQMRSQAERFGAELVTDDAVEISLDGPVKTVVDGSGRTYQAKAVILAMGSGYRELGLPDEKRLSGHGVSWCATCDGFFFRDQEIAVVGGGDSAIEEATFLTRFASRVHLVHRRDELRASKV
;
A
#
# COMPACT_ATOMS: atom_id res chain seq x y z
N ASP A 1 -38.51 -57.93 29.45
CA ASP A 1 -38.51 -56.66 30.12
C ASP A 1 -38.04 -55.55 29.19
N ARG A 2 -38.79 -54.45 29.22
CA ARG A 2 -38.90 -53.48 28.15
C ARG A 2 -37.65 -52.54 28.07
N ALA A 3 -36.91 -52.61 26.95
CA ALA A 3 -35.97 -51.56 26.57
C ALA A 3 -36.74 -50.34 26.01
N ARG A 4 -36.66 -49.18 26.67
CA ARG A 4 -37.20 -47.91 26.17
C ARG A 4 -36.14 -47.29 25.26
N GLY A 5 -36.40 -47.27 23.93
CA GLY A 5 -35.64 -46.49 22.99
C GLY A 5 -35.80 -44.98 23.27
N ARG A 6 -34.69 -44.28 23.45
CA ARG A 6 -34.67 -42.82 23.42
C ARG A 6 -34.47 -42.40 21.96
N SER A 7 -35.52 -41.85 21.38
CA SER A 7 -35.44 -41.06 20.16
C SER A 7 -34.66 -39.77 20.47
N ARG A 8 -33.47 -39.65 19.95
CA ARG A 8 -32.79 -38.38 19.87
C ARG A 8 -33.32 -37.65 18.64
N ASN A 9 -34.24 -36.72 18.83
CA ASN A 9 -34.51 -35.71 17.84
C ASN A 9 -33.34 -34.72 17.89
N ASP A 10 -32.35 -34.93 17.04
CA ASP A 10 -31.33 -33.91 16.73
C ASP A 10 -32.01 -32.82 15.88
N ALA A 11 -32.63 -31.87 16.56
CA ALA A 11 -33.10 -30.65 15.90
C ALA A 11 -31.88 -29.85 15.48
N CYS A 12 -31.61 -29.85 14.17
CA CYS A 12 -30.64 -28.95 13.58
C CYS A 12 -31.09 -27.51 13.79
N CYS A 13 -30.44 -26.78 14.73
CA CYS A 13 -30.71 -25.36 14.92
C CYS A 13 -30.09 -24.56 13.76
N ILE A 14 -30.93 -24.14 12.83
CA ILE A 14 -30.53 -23.15 11.82
C ILE A 14 -30.64 -21.76 12.47
N ALA A 15 -29.50 -21.14 12.76
CA ALA A 15 -29.46 -19.74 13.18
C ALA A 15 -29.47 -18.86 11.92
N THR A 16 -30.52 -18.07 11.76
CA THR A 16 -30.59 -17.04 10.72
C THR A 16 -29.95 -15.78 11.27
N VAL A 17 -28.84 -15.36 10.66
CA VAL A 17 -28.21 -14.07 10.98
C VAL A 17 -28.82 -13.03 10.05
N GLU A 18 -29.63 -12.15 10.60
CA GLU A 18 -30.18 -11.03 9.85
C GLU A 18 -29.12 -9.95 9.60
N ARG A 19 -29.17 -9.40 8.38
CA ARG A 19 -28.30 -8.29 7.99
C ARG A 19 -28.71 -7.04 8.76
N VAL A 20 -27.83 -6.50 9.60
CA VAL A 20 -28.02 -5.20 10.22
C VAL A 20 -28.01 -4.14 9.13
N THR A 21 -29.11 -3.46 8.90
CA THR A 21 -29.20 -2.29 8.02
C THR A 21 -28.48 -1.12 8.69
N VAL A 22 -27.32 -0.75 8.15
CA VAL A 22 -26.60 0.46 8.54
C VAL A 22 -27.19 1.64 7.78
N THR A 23 -27.30 2.81 8.42
CA THR A 23 -27.73 4.07 7.78
C THR A 23 -26.84 4.36 6.56
N ASP A 24 -27.41 4.85 5.46
CA ASP A 24 -26.81 4.99 4.13
C ASP A 24 -25.49 5.80 4.05
N ASP A 25 -25.11 6.53 5.09
CA ASP A 25 -23.94 7.41 5.11
C ASP A 25 -22.68 6.83 5.80
N LEU A 26 -22.82 5.78 6.65
CA LEU A 26 -21.68 5.21 7.36
C LEU A 26 -21.06 4.04 6.58
N ARG A 27 -19.87 4.25 6.05
CA ARG A 27 -19.11 3.23 5.34
C ARG A 27 -18.47 2.21 6.29
N ASP A 28 -18.23 1.01 5.84
CA ASP A 28 -17.45 0.04 6.61
C ASP A 28 -15.97 0.42 6.63
N VAL A 29 -15.43 0.84 5.48
CA VAL A 29 -14.02 1.20 5.34
C VAL A 29 -13.79 2.30 4.29
N ILE A 30 -12.92 3.23 4.62
CA ILE A 30 -12.31 4.19 3.68
C ILE A 30 -10.84 3.81 3.51
N ILE A 31 -10.34 3.89 2.29
CA ILE A 31 -8.93 3.64 1.95
C ILE A 31 -8.36 4.95 1.40
N ILE A 32 -7.26 5.41 1.95
CA ILE A 32 -6.57 6.62 1.51
C ILE A 32 -5.28 6.23 0.82
N GLY A 33 -5.23 6.52 -0.48
CA GLY A 33 -4.12 6.19 -1.38
C GLY A 33 -4.45 5.06 -2.34
N SER A 34 -3.95 5.20 -3.55
CA SER A 34 -4.24 4.36 -4.72
C SER A 34 -3.04 3.60 -5.25
N GLY A 35 -1.95 3.54 -4.50
CA GLY A 35 -0.82 2.66 -4.83
C GLY A 35 -1.20 1.17 -4.75
N PRO A 36 -0.26 0.26 -5.01
CA PRO A 36 -0.51 -1.19 -4.97
C PRO A 36 -1.15 -1.66 -3.66
N ALA A 37 -0.75 -1.06 -2.53
CA ALA A 37 -1.32 -1.38 -1.22
C ALA A 37 -2.80 -0.96 -1.12
N GLY A 38 -3.14 0.24 -1.61
CA GLY A 38 -4.51 0.77 -1.59
C GLY A 38 -5.45 -0.04 -2.46
N TYR A 39 -5.09 -0.30 -3.71
CA TYR A 39 -5.94 -1.11 -4.59
C TYR A 39 -6.03 -2.58 -4.14
N THR A 40 -4.96 -3.15 -3.60
CA THR A 40 -5.04 -4.49 -2.99
C THR A 40 -6.04 -4.50 -1.84
N ALA A 41 -5.96 -3.54 -0.93
CA ALA A 41 -6.92 -3.42 0.16
C ALA A 41 -8.35 -3.23 -0.37
N ALA A 42 -8.54 -2.41 -1.42
CA ALA A 42 -9.84 -2.18 -2.04
C ALA A 42 -10.45 -3.46 -2.64
N VAL A 43 -9.64 -4.24 -3.36
CA VAL A 43 -10.06 -5.54 -3.92
C VAL A 43 -10.58 -6.46 -2.82
N TYR A 44 -9.83 -6.64 -1.75
CA TYR A 44 -10.24 -7.57 -0.69
C TYR A 44 -11.40 -7.04 0.15
N ALA A 45 -11.44 -5.74 0.46
CA ALA A 45 -12.58 -5.12 1.15
C ALA A 45 -13.87 -5.22 0.32
N ALA A 46 -13.80 -4.95 -0.99
CA ALA A 46 -14.94 -5.08 -1.89
C ALA A 46 -15.44 -6.54 -2.00
N ARG A 47 -14.52 -7.50 -2.11
CA ARG A 47 -14.86 -8.93 -2.10
C ARG A 47 -15.50 -9.39 -0.78
N ALA A 48 -15.11 -8.77 0.34
CA ALA A 48 -15.74 -8.98 1.64
C ALA A 48 -17.09 -8.24 1.81
N ARG A 49 -17.57 -7.55 0.76
CA ARG A 49 -18.81 -6.75 0.74
C ARG A 49 -18.81 -5.58 1.73
N LEU A 50 -17.63 -5.01 1.98
CA LEU A 50 -17.48 -3.82 2.84
C LEU A 50 -17.71 -2.50 2.09
N ALA A 51 -18.02 -2.55 0.78
CA ALA A 51 -18.26 -1.39 -0.08
C ALA A 51 -17.23 -0.25 0.17
N PRO A 52 -15.92 -0.49 -0.03
CA PRO A 52 -14.88 0.48 0.29
C PRO A 52 -14.98 1.71 -0.60
N VAL A 53 -14.69 2.88 -0.01
CA VAL A 53 -14.37 4.11 -0.74
C VAL A 53 -12.87 4.28 -0.76
N VAL A 54 -12.30 4.56 -1.93
CA VAL A 54 -10.86 4.80 -2.11
C VAL A 54 -10.67 6.25 -2.55
N LEU A 55 -9.97 7.05 -1.74
CA LEU A 55 -9.49 8.37 -2.14
C LEU A 55 -8.15 8.17 -2.85
N GLU A 56 -8.17 8.35 -4.19
CA GLU A 56 -7.06 7.97 -5.07
C GLU A 56 -5.93 9.02 -5.13
N GLY A 57 -6.23 10.26 -4.76
CA GLY A 57 -5.40 11.43 -5.00
C GLY A 57 -5.88 12.24 -6.21
N ALA A 58 -5.79 13.58 -6.12
CA ALA A 58 -6.34 14.49 -7.13
C ALA A 58 -5.51 14.56 -8.41
N VAL A 59 -4.18 14.34 -8.32
CA VAL A 59 -3.26 14.57 -9.45
C VAL A 59 -2.89 13.26 -10.15
N THR A 60 -2.57 12.23 -9.42
CA THR A 60 -2.08 10.97 -9.99
C THR A 60 -2.61 9.78 -9.20
N ALA A 61 -3.68 9.17 -9.67
CA ALA A 61 -4.12 7.88 -9.17
C ALA A 61 -3.11 6.79 -9.56
N GLY A 62 -2.84 5.82 -8.65
CA GLY A 62 -1.88 4.73 -8.88
C GLY A 62 -0.56 4.88 -8.13
N GLY A 63 -0.29 6.05 -7.54
CA GLY A 63 0.87 6.28 -6.68
C GLY A 63 2.21 6.23 -7.43
N ALA A 64 3.28 5.82 -6.73
CA ALA A 64 4.65 5.90 -7.23
C ALA A 64 4.89 5.08 -8.52
N LEU A 65 4.16 3.99 -8.73
CA LEU A 65 4.33 3.14 -9.92
C LEU A 65 3.85 3.81 -11.22
N MET A 66 3.06 4.87 -11.14
CA MET A 66 2.69 5.66 -12.32
C MET A 66 3.89 6.39 -12.94
N ASN A 67 4.94 6.62 -12.17
CA ASN A 67 6.15 7.32 -12.59
C ASN A 67 7.35 6.37 -12.78
N THR A 68 7.14 5.06 -12.78
CA THR A 68 8.20 4.08 -13.04
C THR A 68 8.04 3.43 -14.41
N THR A 69 9.09 2.76 -14.84
CA THR A 69 9.12 1.98 -16.07
C THR A 69 8.63 0.56 -15.80
N GLU A 70 9.45 -0.43 -16.06
CA GLU A 70 9.14 -1.83 -15.84
C GLU A 70 9.20 -2.21 -14.37
N VAL A 71 8.23 -3.02 -13.94
CA VAL A 71 8.13 -3.62 -12.60
C VAL A 71 8.32 -5.12 -12.75
N GLU A 72 9.48 -5.61 -12.36
CA GLU A 72 9.86 -7.03 -12.52
C GLU A 72 9.52 -7.89 -11.30
N ASN A 73 9.26 -7.24 -10.17
CA ASN A 73 9.13 -7.90 -8.87
C ASN A 73 7.69 -7.94 -8.32
N PHE A 74 6.69 -7.67 -9.16
CA PHE A 74 5.29 -7.85 -8.76
C PHE A 74 4.83 -9.27 -9.09
N PRO A 75 4.44 -10.08 -8.08
CA PRO A 75 4.06 -11.49 -8.32
C PRO A 75 2.89 -11.62 -9.29
N GLY A 76 3.02 -12.56 -10.24
CA GLY A 76 2.02 -12.84 -11.27
C GLY A 76 2.38 -12.34 -12.66
N PHE A 77 3.44 -11.53 -12.79
CA PHE A 77 3.97 -11.03 -14.07
C PHE A 77 5.40 -11.51 -14.24
N ALA A 78 5.55 -12.71 -14.81
CA ALA A 78 6.83 -13.41 -14.92
C ALA A 78 7.85 -12.66 -15.81
N ASP A 79 7.34 -11.94 -16.80
CA ASP A 79 8.15 -11.18 -17.77
C ASP A 79 8.19 -9.67 -17.45
N GLY A 80 7.73 -9.28 -16.21
CA GLY A 80 7.57 -7.88 -15.84
C GLY A 80 6.31 -7.24 -16.42
N ILE A 81 6.03 -6.02 -16.01
CA ILE A 81 4.91 -5.19 -16.51
C ILE A 81 5.25 -3.72 -16.31
N MET A 82 4.82 -2.86 -17.22
CA MET A 82 4.96 -1.42 -17.06
C MET A 82 4.18 -0.93 -15.84
N GLY A 83 4.80 -0.07 -15.01
CA GLY A 83 4.18 0.42 -13.78
C GLY A 83 2.78 1.03 -13.98
N PRO A 84 2.58 1.97 -14.92
CA PRO A 84 1.25 2.51 -15.23
C PRO A 84 0.23 1.43 -15.64
N GLU A 85 0.63 0.47 -16.46
CA GLU A 85 -0.24 -0.63 -16.89
C GLU A 85 -0.66 -1.51 -15.70
N LEU A 86 0.27 -1.84 -14.81
CA LEU A 86 -0.02 -2.57 -13.58
C LEU A 86 -1.07 -1.83 -12.73
N MET A 87 -0.89 -0.52 -12.56
CA MET A 87 -1.81 0.29 -11.76
C MET A 87 -3.19 0.39 -12.39
N ASP A 88 -3.30 0.51 -13.70
CA ASP A 88 -4.56 0.51 -14.43
C ASP A 88 -5.29 -0.83 -14.28
N GLN A 89 -4.57 -1.95 -14.34
CA GLN A 89 -5.15 -3.28 -14.11
C GLN A 89 -5.64 -3.43 -12.66
N MET A 90 -4.87 -3.00 -11.67
CA MET A 90 -5.26 -3.06 -10.26
C MET A 90 -6.47 -2.16 -9.96
N ARG A 91 -6.50 -0.96 -10.54
CA ARG A 91 -7.64 -0.03 -10.45
C ARG A 91 -8.91 -0.66 -11.00
N SER A 92 -8.84 -1.16 -12.22
CA SER A 92 -9.96 -1.84 -12.88
C SER A 92 -10.44 -3.06 -12.09
N GLN A 93 -9.53 -3.79 -11.46
CA GLN A 93 -9.87 -4.94 -10.63
C GLN A 93 -10.65 -4.50 -9.37
N ALA A 94 -10.21 -3.43 -8.69
CA ALA A 94 -10.90 -2.90 -7.52
C ALA A 94 -12.31 -2.41 -7.87
N GLU A 95 -12.45 -1.66 -8.96
CA GLU A 95 -13.74 -1.17 -9.48
C GLU A 95 -14.68 -2.31 -9.85
N ARG A 96 -14.19 -3.34 -10.56
CA ARG A 96 -14.96 -4.53 -10.93
C ARG A 96 -15.56 -5.26 -9.72
N PHE A 97 -14.88 -5.26 -8.58
CA PHE A 97 -15.41 -5.86 -7.35
C PHE A 97 -16.32 -4.92 -6.55
N GLY A 98 -16.49 -3.67 -6.99
CA GLY A 98 -17.44 -2.71 -6.41
C GLY A 98 -16.81 -1.76 -5.39
N ALA A 99 -15.51 -1.48 -5.49
CA ALA A 99 -14.91 -0.36 -4.79
C ALA A 99 -15.37 0.96 -5.42
N GLU A 100 -15.77 1.94 -4.62
CA GLU A 100 -16.04 3.32 -5.07
C GLU A 100 -14.69 4.06 -5.11
N LEU A 101 -14.29 4.52 -6.31
CA LEU A 101 -13.05 5.23 -6.54
C LEU A 101 -13.33 6.73 -6.67
N VAL A 102 -12.64 7.53 -5.85
CA VAL A 102 -12.79 8.98 -5.80
C VAL A 102 -11.46 9.62 -6.13
N THR A 103 -11.39 10.30 -7.27
CA THR A 103 -10.18 11.01 -7.73
C THR A 103 -10.10 12.36 -7.03
N ASP A 104 -9.75 12.34 -5.75
CA ASP A 104 -9.54 13.54 -4.92
C ASP A 104 -8.57 13.21 -3.78
N ASP A 105 -8.00 14.23 -3.17
CA ASP A 105 -7.11 14.11 -2.01
C ASP A 105 -7.90 14.04 -0.71
N ALA A 106 -7.40 13.28 0.27
CA ALA A 106 -7.85 13.39 1.66
C ALA A 106 -7.14 14.58 2.31
N VAL A 107 -7.87 15.66 2.61
CA VAL A 107 -7.31 16.92 3.16
C VAL A 107 -7.43 17.02 4.68
N GLU A 108 -8.41 16.32 5.26
CA GLU A 108 -8.58 16.25 6.70
C GLU A 108 -8.99 14.84 7.13
N ILE A 109 -8.39 14.34 8.20
CA ILE A 109 -8.63 13.00 8.73
C ILE A 109 -8.78 13.07 10.24
N SER A 110 -9.90 12.55 10.75
CA SER A 110 -10.12 12.35 12.18
C SER A 110 -10.32 10.86 12.46
N LEU A 111 -9.43 10.28 13.26
CA LEU A 111 -9.42 8.86 13.59
C LEU A 111 -9.93 8.58 15.01
N ASP A 112 -10.35 9.60 15.74
CA ASP A 112 -10.82 9.47 17.12
C ASP A 112 -12.24 8.89 17.18
N GLY A 113 -12.52 8.18 18.26
CA GLY A 113 -13.84 7.62 18.51
C GLY A 113 -14.24 6.44 17.62
N PRO A 114 -15.49 5.99 17.68
CA PRO A 114 -15.98 4.82 16.94
C PRO A 114 -16.22 5.09 15.46
N VAL A 115 -16.52 6.32 15.07
CA VAL A 115 -16.72 6.75 13.67
C VAL A 115 -15.55 7.61 13.25
N LYS A 116 -14.90 7.21 12.18
CA LYS A 116 -13.78 7.95 11.55
C LYS A 116 -14.33 8.90 10.51
N THR A 117 -13.71 10.04 10.36
CA THR A 117 -14.12 11.05 9.37
C THR A 117 -12.97 11.40 8.46
N VAL A 118 -13.25 11.48 7.17
CA VAL A 118 -12.30 11.93 6.14
C VAL A 118 -12.97 12.98 5.29
N VAL A 119 -12.29 14.09 5.05
CA VAL A 119 -12.76 15.18 4.16
C VAL A 119 -11.88 15.17 2.92
N ASP A 120 -12.52 15.23 1.73
CA ASP A 120 -11.80 15.35 0.47
C ASP A 120 -11.52 16.82 0.10
N GLY A 121 -10.74 17.03 -0.97
CA GLY A 121 -10.38 18.36 -1.48
C GLY A 121 -11.56 19.20 -1.95
N SER A 122 -12.68 18.58 -2.29
CA SER A 122 -13.92 19.26 -2.63
C SER A 122 -14.74 19.72 -1.41
N GLY A 123 -14.35 19.28 -0.21
CA GLY A 123 -15.05 19.52 1.05
C GLY A 123 -16.12 18.48 1.39
N ARG A 124 -16.24 17.40 0.62
CA ARG A 124 -17.15 16.31 0.92
C ARG A 124 -16.62 15.49 2.10
N THR A 125 -17.49 15.20 3.05
CA THR A 125 -17.16 14.44 4.26
C THR A 125 -17.64 13.00 4.10
N TYR A 126 -16.75 12.06 4.40
CA TYR A 126 -17.02 10.63 4.46
C TYR A 126 -16.90 10.15 5.90
N GLN A 127 -17.80 9.27 6.32
CA GLN A 127 -17.76 8.63 7.62
C GLN A 127 -17.56 7.13 7.47
N ALA A 128 -16.70 6.54 8.31
CA ALA A 128 -16.44 5.10 8.28
C ALA A 128 -16.17 4.52 9.66
N LYS A 129 -16.36 3.20 9.78
CA LYS A 129 -15.95 2.43 10.97
C LYS A 129 -14.44 2.24 11.04
N ALA A 130 -13.78 2.14 9.89
CA ALA A 130 -12.33 1.95 9.78
C ALA A 130 -11.74 2.77 8.62
N VAL A 131 -10.47 3.16 8.76
CA VAL A 131 -9.68 3.80 7.70
C VAL A 131 -8.39 3.01 7.50
N ILE A 132 -8.05 2.74 6.24
CA ILE A 132 -6.78 2.17 5.83
C ILE A 132 -5.94 3.29 5.22
N LEU A 133 -4.78 3.56 5.83
CA LEU A 133 -3.80 4.52 5.34
C LEU A 133 -2.82 3.80 4.42
N ALA A 134 -2.93 4.02 3.11
CA ALA A 134 -2.09 3.44 2.07
C ALA A 134 -1.39 4.52 1.23
N MET A 135 -0.98 5.60 1.89
CA MET A 135 -0.49 6.84 1.28
C MET A 135 0.93 6.73 0.69
N GLY A 136 1.56 5.55 0.80
CA GLY A 136 2.93 5.36 0.35
C GLY A 136 3.95 6.08 1.24
N SER A 137 5.11 6.35 0.67
CA SER A 137 6.18 7.07 1.34
C SER A 137 6.84 8.05 0.38
N GLY A 138 7.26 9.19 0.92
CA GLY A 138 8.16 10.09 0.22
C GLY A 138 9.62 9.82 0.61
N TYR A 139 10.51 10.10 -0.29
CA TYR A 139 11.94 10.05 -0.02
C TYR A 139 12.52 11.46 0.05
N ARG A 140 13.64 11.57 0.75
CA ARG A 140 14.36 12.83 0.86
C ARG A 140 15.39 12.94 -0.25
N GLU A 141 15.23 13.92 -1.11
CA GLU A 141 16.23 14.28 -2.11
C GLU A 141 17.46 14.95 -1.46
N LEU A 142 18.62 14.78 -2.07
CA LEU A 142 19.84 15.50 -1.68
C LEU A 142 19.83 16.93 -2.22
N GLY A 143 19.02 17.20 -3.25
CA GLY A 143 18.93 18.49 -3.92
C GLY A 143 20.07 18.71 -4.93
N LEU A 144 20.65 17.64 -5.44
CA LEU A 144 21.70 17.73 -6.47
C LEU A 144 21.10 18.04 -7.85
N PRO A 145 21.78 18.80 -8.70
CA PRO A 145 21.22 19.24 -10.00
C PRO A 145 20.72 18.12 -10.90
N ASP A 146 21.41 16.97 -10.89
CA ASP A 146 21.10 15.84 -11.78
C ASP A 146 20.31 14.71 -11.09
N GLU A 147 19.95 14.88 -9.83
CA GLU A 147 19.33 13.82 -9.03
C GLU A 147 18.04 13.29 -9.69
N LYS A 148 17.17 14.20 -10.13
CA LYS A 148 15.92 13.81 -10.82
C LYS A 148 16.17 13.23 -12.21
N ARG A 149 17.14 13.75 -12.95
CA ARG A 149 17.49 13.26 -14.30
C ARG A 149 18.05 11.84 -14.25
N LEU A 150 18.76 11.51 -13.18
CA LEU A 150 19.39 10.21 -12.98
C LEU A 150 18.50 9.23 -12.20
N SER A 151 17.29 9.60 -11.85
CA SER A 151 16.32 8.69 -11.24
C SER A 151 16.09 7.48 -12.13
N GLY A 152 16.28 6.26 -11.59
CA GLY A 152 16.25 5.02 -12.35
C GLY A 152 17.45 4.78 -13.29
N HIS A 153 18.40 5.73 -13.38
CA HIS A 153 19.57 5.66 -14.24
C HIS A 153 20.89 5.82 -13.47
N GLY A 154 20.90 5.41 -12.21
CA GLY A 154 22.05 5.50 -11.32
C GLY A 154 21.76 6.18 -9.98
N VAL A 155 20.64 6.89 -9.84
CA VAL A 155 20.12 7.38 -8.58
C VAL A 155 18.82 6.64 -8.27
N SER A 156 18.74 6.06 -7.07
CA SER A 156 17.59 5.33 -6.58
C SER A 156 17.33 5.64 -5.11
N TRP A 157 16.07 5.52 -4.71
CA TRP A 157 15.62 5.61 -3.32
C TRP A 157 15.08 4.27 -2.79
N CYS A 158 15.27 3.18 -3.56
CA CYS A 158 14.80 1.85 -3.20
C CYS A 158 15.83 0.80 -3.59
N ALA A 159 16.64 0.38 -2.62
CA ALA A 159 17.65 -0.65 -2.87
C ALA A 159 17.05 -2.00 -3.29
N THR A 160 15.90 -2.37 -2.74
CA THR A 160 15.22 -3.62 -3.07
C THR A 160 14.56 -3.60 -4.45
N CYS A 161 14.25 -2.40 -4.98
CA CYS A 161 13.69 -2.25 -6.31
C CYS A 161 14.79 -2.33 -7.38
N ASP A 162 15.87 -1.57 -7.18
CA ASP A 162 16.84 -1.27 -8.24
C ASP A 162 18.20 -1.97 -8.06
N GLY A 163 18.50 -2.48 -6.86
CA GLY A 163 19.83 -3.04 -6.54
C GLY A 163 20.25 -4.17 -7.47
N PHE A 164 19.30 -4.94 -7.97
CA PHE A 164 19.54 -6.04 -8.91
C PHE A 164 20.16 -5.56 -10.25
N PHE A 165 19.81 -4.37 -10.71
CA PHE A 165 20.33 -3.82 -11.98
C PHE A 165 21.78 -3.34 -11.89
N PHE A 166 22.31 -3.16 -10.69
CA PHE A 166 23.67 -2.66 -10.43
C PHE A 166 24.60 -3.73 -9.85
N ARG A 167 24.41 -4.98 -10.25
CA ARG A 167 25.27 -6.10 -9.82
C ARG A 167 26.70 -5.89 -10.25
N ASP A 168 27.62 -6.32 -9.38
CA ASP A 168 29.08 -6.26 -9.57
C ASP A 168 29.65 -4.83 -9.73
N GLN A 169 28.84 -3.80 -9.46
CA GLN A 169 29.26 -2.40 -9.48
C GLN A 169 29.58 -1.89 -8.07
N GLU A 170 30.32 -0.79 -8.00
CA GLU A 170 30.49 -0.05 -6.76
C GLU A 170 29.28 0.86 -6.55
N ILE A 171 28.65 0.79 -5.39
CA ILE A 171 27.42 1.52 -5.05
C ILE A 171 27.68 2.43 -3.86
N ALA A 172 27.18 3.64 -3.89
CA ALA A 172 27.19 4.57 -2.75
C ALA A 172 25.78 4.67 -2.15
N VAL A 173 25.68 4.48 -0.84
CA VAL A 173 24.46 4.73 -0.05
C VAL A 173 24.67 6.00 0.75
N VAL A 174 23.80 6.99 0.57
CA VAL A 174 23.87 8.26 1.25
C VAL A 174 22.87 8.33 2.39
N GLY A 175 23.35 8.31 3.61
CA GLY A 175 22.51 8.33 4.79
C GLY A 175 23.22 7.82 6.04
N GLY A 176 22.52 7.70 7.15
CA GLY A 176 23.10 7.23 8.42
C GLY A 176 22.02 6.88 9.44
N GLY A 177 20.78 6.71 9.03
CA GLY A 177 19.69 6.15 9.82
C GLY A 177 19.47 4.68 9.50
N ASP A 178 18.49 4.04 10.13
CA ASP A 178 18.18 2.62 9.97
C ASP A 178 18.01 2.22 8.52
N SER A 179 17.19 2.93 7.73
CA SER A 179 16.99 2.65 6.31
C SER A 179 18.29 2.61 5.50
N ALA A 180 19.21 3.58 5.74
CA ALA A 180 20.47 3.61 5.01
C ALA A 180 21.36 2.40 5.35
N ILE A 181 21.34 1.94 6.59
CA ILE A 181 22.11 0.77 7.02
C ILE A 181 21.50 -0.53 6.51
N GLU A 182 20.16 -0.64 6.56
CA GLU A 182 19.44 -1.79 6.03
C GLU A 182 19.67 -1.93 4.51
N GLU A 183 19.52 -0.82 3.77
CA GLU A 183 19.73 -0.80 2.31
C GLU A 183 21.20 -1.05 1.96
N ALA A 184 22.15 -0.45 2.67
CA ALA A 184 23.57 -0.72 2.45
C ALA A 184 23.90 -2.19 2.67
N THR A 185 23.36 -2.78 3.75
CA THR A 185 23.54 -4.21 4.07
C THR A 185 22.90 -5.09 3.00
N PHE A 186 21.70 -4.74 2.52
CA PHE A 186 21.03 -5.47 1.45
C PHE A 186 21.85 -5.45 0.16
N LEU A 187 22.38 -4.28 -0.23
CA LEU A 187 23.15 -4.08 -1.45
C LEU A 187 24.48 -4.84 -1.48
N THR A 188 25.04 -5.22 -0.32
CA THR A 188 26.26 -6.07 -0.27
C THR A 188 26.08 -7.43 -0.94
N ARG A 189 24.82 -7.84 -1.19
CA ARG A 189 24.49 -9.09 -1.89
C ARG A 189 24.70 -9.00 -3.39
N PHE A 190 24.74 -7.78 -3.93
CA PHE A 190 24.79 -7.51 -5.37
C PHE A 190 26.05 -6.74 -5.76
N ALA A 191 26.41 -5.72 -5.00
CA ALA A 191 27.49 -4.82 -5.30
C ALA A 191 28.88 -5.46 -5.06
N SER A 192 29.85 -5.10 -5.88
CA SER A 192 31.25 -5.44 -5.62
C SER A 192 31.79 -4.69 -4.39
N ARG A 193 31.27 -3.48 -4.13
CA ARG A 193 31.58 -2.68 -2.96
C ARG A 193 30.41 -1.71 -2.67
N VAL A 194 30.08 -1.53 -1.39
CA VAL A 194 29.12 -0.54 -0.92
C VAL A 194 29.85 0.53 -0.12
N HIS A 195 29.71 1.79 -0.53
CA HIS A 195 30.23 2.94 0.17
C HIS A 195 29.11 3.60 0.96
N LEU A 196 29.21 3.67 2.27
CA LEU A 196 28.27 4.41 3.11
C LEU A 196 28.78 5.84 3.28
N VAL A 197 28.03 6.80 2.75
CA VAL A 197 28.36 8.23 2.83
C VAL A 197 27.48 8.90 3.87
N HIS A 198 28.07 9.38 4.95
CA HIS A 198 27.38 10.07 6.03
C HIS A 198 28.07 11.36 6.40
N ARG A 199 27.25 12.41 6.73
CA ARG A 199 27.77 13.77 7.03
C ARG A 199 28.25 13.97 8.46
N ARG A 200 28.13 12.98 9.34
CA ARG A 200 28.51 13.05 10.76
C ARG A 200 29.48 11.93 11.09
N ASP A 201 30.18 12.06 12.20
CA ASP A 201 31.14 11.05 12.68
C ASP A 201 30.44 9.82 13.26
N GLU A 202 29.19 9.97 13.70
CA GLU A 202 28.39 8.88 14.26
C GLU A 202 27.10 8.65 13.47
N LEU A 203 26.75 7.39 13.23
CA LEU A 203 25.49 6.98 12.63
C LEU A 203 24.35 7.19 13.63
N ARG A 204 23.14 7.44 13.11
CA ARG A 204 21.90 7.53 13.89
C ARG A 204 21.10 6.26 13.90
N ALA A 205 21.54 5.25 13.16
CA ALA A 205 20.90 3.95 13.13
C ALA A 205 20.87 3.31 14.53
N SER A 206 19.81 2.58 14.82
CA SER A 206 19.68 1.80 16.04
C SER A 206 20.78 0.75 16.13
N LYS A 207 21.22 0.46 17.34
CA LYS A 207 22.18 -0.63 17.60
C LYS A 207 21.39 -1.94 17.63
N VAL A 208 21.21 -2.55 16.50
CA VAL A 208 20.66 -3.91 16.39
C VAL A 208 21.74 -4.86 15.94
#